data_5ae572b9b2b3624cfcdc96adbaca6944
#
_entry.id   5ae572b9b2b3624cfcdc96adbaca6944
#
_cell.length_a   1.000
_cell.length_b   1.000
_cell.length_c   1.000
_cell.angle_alpha   90.00
_cell.angle_beta   90.00
_cell.angle_gamma   90.00
#
_symmetry.space_group_name_H-M   'P 1'
#
loop_
_entity.id
_entity.type
_entity.pdbx_description
1 polymer ?
#
loop_
_entity_poly.entity_id
_entity_poly.type
_entity_poly.pdbx_seq_one_letter_code
_entity_poly.pdbx_strand_id
1 'polypeptide(L)'
;MDLKSKIILISGPTASGKSKAALKIAKKINGEIINADSMQVYKELNVLTARPSKIDLKKIEHHLYGFITVKKDFSSGEWLKLAKKNIKKIRDKNKIPVLVGGTGLYFKALTDGLVKIPKIPISIRNKIRRMQNSLGQKKFYSKLLKNDSLVKNRIDPYDLQRSIRAYEVISFTKKSIFEWYKKTKPSFRNDQFIKIYIDYPRDELISKISKRVDQMMKNGAIQEVKEFLKLNLKSDNNIFKVIGIREIKDFIDKKTSMHDLKQNIVIKTRQYAKRQRTWSRGQMSDWQKFDAEALSKFIKNL
;
A
#
# COMPACT_ATOMS: atom_id res chain seq x y z
N MET A 1 -0.27 24.10 -18.62
CA MET A 1 0.42 22.79 -18.56
C MET A 1 -0.40 21.79 -19.36
N ASP A 2 0.17 21.14 -20.35
CA ASP A 2 -0.54 20.05 -21.05
C ASP A 2 -0.63 18.82 -20.13
N LEU A 3 -1.83 18.52 -19.67
CA LEU A 3 -2.11 17.40 -18.77
C LEU A 3 -2.57 16.14 -19.49
N LYS A 4 -2.90 16.21 -20.79
CA LYS A 4 -3.50 15.08 -21.53
C LYS A 4 -2.61 13.85 -21.57
N SER A 5 -1.29 14.05 -21.64
CA SER A 5 -0.30 12.96 -21.63
C SER A 5 0.11 12.51 -20.23
N LYS A 6 -0.31 13.21 -19.16
CA LYS A 6 0.17 13.01 -17.81
C LYS A 6 -0.61 11.96 -17.01
N ILE A 7 0.03 11.47 -15.96
CA ILE A 7 -0.52 10.60 -14.90
C ILE A 7 -0.21 11.29 -13.60
N ILE A 8 -1.23 11.62 -12.81
CA ILE A 8 -1.03 12.25 -11.51
C ILE A 8 -0.84 11.17 -10.44
N LEU A 9 0.25 11.25 -9.69
CA LEU A 9 0.54 10.36 -8.58
C LEU A 9 0.48 11.14 -7.27
N ILE A 10 -0.37 10.70 -6.32
CA ILE A 10 -0.54 11.37 -5.04
C ILE A 10 -0.24 10.37 -3.92
N SER A 11 0.87 10.59 -3.22
CA SER A 11 1.28 9.80 -2.08
C SER A 11 1.38 10.65 -0.81
N GLY A 12 1.51 10.00 0.33
CA GLY A 12 1.66 10.63 1.64
C GLY A 12 1.29 9.66 2.76
N PRO A 13 1.61 9.98 4.02
CA PRO A 13 1.27 9.14 5.15
C PRO A 13 -0.25 9.01 5.32
N THR A 14 -0.67 7.97 6.04
CA THR A 14 -2.10 7.85 6.41
C THR A 14 -2.55 9.10 7.18
N ALA A 15 -3.81 9.49 7.02
CA ALA A 15 -4.41 10.71 7.57
C ALA A 15 -3.85 12.06 7.04
N SER A 16 -2.98 12.07 6.02
CA SER A 16 -2.46 13.32 5.43
C SER A 16 -3.46 14.06 4.51
N GLY A 17 -4.67 13.57 4.33
CA GLY A 17 -5.68 14.22 3.48
C GLY A 17 -5.54 13.96 1.98
N LYS A 18 -4.66 13.02 1.56
CA LYS A 18 -4.41 12.68 0.15
C LYS A 18 -5.68 12.34 -0.67
N SER A 19 -6.65 11.62 -0.07
CA SER A 19 -7.90 11.28 -0.77
C SER A 19 -8.74 12.53 -1.08
N LYS A 20 -8.82 13.48 -0.13
CA LYS A 20 -9.50 14.76 -0.33
C LYS A 20 -8.79 15.61 -1.40
N ALA A 21 -7.47 15.61 -1.41
CA ALA A 21 -6.67 16.28 -2.44
C ALA A 21 -6.90 15.65 -3.83
N ALA A 22 -6.87 14.30 -3.91
CA ALA A 22 -7.13 13.58 -5.15
C ALA A 22 -8.51 13.90 -5.74
N LEU A 23 -9.56 13.97 -4.91
CA LEU A 23 -10.91 14.37 -5.34
C LEU A 23 -10.93 15.79 -5.90
N LYS A 24 -10.28 16.75 -5.22
CA LYS A 24 -10.22 18.14 -5.70
C LYS A 24 -9.47 18.24 -7.03
N ILE A 25 -8.31 17.58 -7.13
CA ILE A 25 -7.51 17.56 -8.35
C ILE A 25 -8.30 16.90 -9.48
N ALA A 26 -8.80 15.68 -9.29
CA ALA A 26 -9.52 14.94 -10.30
C ALA A 26 -10.76 15.71 -10.83
N LYS A 27 -11.50 16.40 -9.92
CA LYS A 27 -12.63 17.26 -10.32
C LYS A 27 -12.17 18.40 -11.24
N LYS A 28 -11.04 19.03 -10.92
CA LYS A 28 -10.56 20.21 -11.64
C LYS A 28 -10.01 19.86 -13.03
N ILE A 29 -9.37 18.70 -13.17
CA ILE A 29 -8.69 18.31 -14.43
C ILE A 29 -9.47 17.29 -15.25
N ASN A 30 -10.76 17.08 -14.96
CA ASN A 30 -11.57 16.03 -15.60
C ASN A 30 -10.91 14.64 -15.48
N GLY A 31 -10.47 14.26 -14.27
CA GLY A 31 -9.76 13.02 -14.02
C GLY A 31 -10.64 11.93 -13.39
N GLU A 32 -10.16 10.69 -13.42
CA GLU A 32 -10.70 9.55 -12.69
C GLU A 32 -9.66 9.01 -11.71
N ILE A 33 -10.11 8.49 -10.56
CA ILE A 33 -9.22 8.08 -9.46
C ILE A 33 -8.93 6.59 -9.52
N ILE A 34 -7.66 6.22 -9.34
CA ILE A 34 -7.21 4.82 -9.21
C ILE A 34 -6.58 4.63 -7.82
N ASN A 35 -7.02 3.61 -7.11
CA ASN A 35 -6.47 3.25 -5.80
C ASN A 35 -5.03 2.75 -5.88
N ALA A 36 -4.16 3.30 -5.05
CA ALA A 36 -2.78 2.84 -4.81
C ALA A 36 -2.53 2.50 -3.31
N ASP A 37 -3.55 1.95 -2.64
CA ASP A 37 -3.44 1.42 -1.28
C ASP A 37 -3.79 -0.07 -1.26
N SER A 38 -2.88 -0.90 -0.76
CA SER A 38 -2.99 -2.36 -0.78
C SER A 38 -4.07 -2.92 0.14
N MET A 39 -4.56 -2.15 1.10
CA MET A 39 -5.61 -2.60 2.01
C MET A 39 -7.01 -2.15 1.54
N GLN A 40 -7.10 -1.09 0.75
CA GLN A 40 -8.37 -0.59 0.21
C GLN A 40 -8.90 -1.40 -0.99
N VAL A 41 -8.17 -2.39 -1.47
CA VAL A 41 -8.60 -3.28 -2.57
C VAL A 41 -9.65 -4.30 -2.12
N TYR A 42 -9.72 -4.61 -0.82
CA TYR A 42 -10.56 -5.66 -0.29
C TYR A 42 -12.00 -5.20 -0.03
N LYS A 43 -12.97 -6.07 -0.38
CA LYS A 43 -14.42 -5.77 -0.27
C LYS A 43 -14.88 -5.63 1.17
N GLU A 44 -14.40 -6.50 2.04
CA GLU A 44 -14.92 -6.73 3.39
C GLU A 44 -14.51 -5.65 4.39
N LEU A 45 -13.51 -4.82 4.07
CA LEU A 45 -13.00 -3.78 4.97
C LEU A 45 -13.14 -2.39 4.34
N ASN A 46 -14.21 -1.70 4.69
CA ASN A 46 -14.51 -0.37 4.19
C ASN A 46 -14.14 0.72 5.20
N VAL A 47 -14.63 0.59 6.43
CA VAL A 47 -14.46 1.57 7.50
C VAL A 47 -13.02 1.59 7.99
N LEU A 48 -12.45 0.41 8.33
CA LEU A 48 -11.08 0.30 8.82
C LEU A 48 -10.04 0.81 7.83
N THR A 49 -10.26 0.58 6.55
CA THR A 49 -9.34 1.03 5.51
C THR A 49 -9.61 2.46 5.05
N ALA A 50 -10.70 3.08 5.53
CA ALA A 50 -11.18 4.41 5.14
C ALA A 50 -11.26 4.56 3.62
N ARG A 51 -11.98 3.66 2.96
CA ARG A 51 -12.31 3.79 1.54
C ARG A 51 -13.15 5.04 1.27
N PRO A 52 -13.18 5.55 0.04
CA PRO A 52 -14.06 6.66 -0.35
C PRO A 52 -15.52 6.40 0.05
N SER A 53 -16.19 7.44 0.51
CA SER A 53 -17.61 7.39 0.85
C SER A 53 -18.48 7.20 -0.39
N LYS A 54 -19.74 6.74 -0.20
CA LYS A 54 -20.72 6.67 -1.30
C LYS A 54 -20.91 8.04 -1.99
N ILE A 55 -20.81 9.13 -1.25
CA ILE A 55 -20.90 10.50 -1.76
C ILE A 55 -19.69 10.82 -2.67
N ASP A 56 -18.48 10.41 -2.26
CA ASP A 56 -17.27 10.65 -3.06
C ASP A 56 -17.26 9.82 -4.34
N LEU A 57 -17.75 8.58 -4.28
CA LEU A 57 -17.90 7.67 -5.42
C LEU A 57 -18.89 8.21 -6.48
N LYS A 58 -19.94 8.93 -6.04
CA LYS A 58 -20.88 9.59 -6.96
C LYS A 58 -20.30 10.83 -7.65
N LYS A 59 -19.30 11.51 -7.05
CA LYS A 59 -18.71 12.72 -7.62
C LYS A 59 -17.72 12.44 -8.73
N ILE A 60 -16.96 11.38 -8.63
CA ILE A 60 -15.87 11.01 -9.55
C ILE A 60 -15.79 9.50 -9.63
N GLU A 61 -15.49 8.95 -10.80
CA GLU A 61 -15.27 7.52 -10.97
C GLU A 61 -14.00 7.07 -10.25
N HIS A 62 -14.12 6.01 -9.44
CA HIS A 62 -13.03 5.43 -8.66
C HIS A 62 -12.79 3.97 -9.06
N HIS A 63 -11.53 3.63 -9.29
CA HIS A 63 -11.10 2.31 -9.71
C HIS A 63 -10.26 1.61 -8.64
N LEU A 64 -10.33 0.30 -8.59
CA LEU A 64 -9.55 -0.59 -7.72
C LEU A 64 -9.80 -0.40 -6.22
N TYR A 65 -10.99 0.03 -5.83
CA TYR A 65 -11.45 0.04 -4.45
C TYR A 65 -12.43 -1.11 -4.20
N GLY A 66 -12.20 -1.89 -3.13
CA GLY A 66 -13.14 -2.91 -2.68
C GLY A 66 -13.59 -3.90 -3.76
N PHE A 67 -12.73 -4.32 -4.65
CA PHE A 67 -13.10 -5.16 -5.80
C PHE A 67 -12.71 -6.63 -5.64
N ILE A 68 -11.85 -6.96 -4.68
CA ILE A 68 -11.38 -8.33 -4.43
C ILE A 68 -11.75 -8.80 -3.03
N THR A 69 -12.11 -10.09 -2.88
CA THR A 69 -12.35 -10.67 -1.56
C THR A 69 -11.04 -11.01 -0.84
N VAL A 70 -11.04 -10.88 0.50
CA VAL A 70 -9.92 -11.24 1.38
C VAL A 70 -9.52 -12.73 1.31
N LYS A 71 -10.36 -13.59 0.72
CA LYS A 71 -10.06 -15.01 0.48
C LYS A 71 -9.10 -15.24 -0.68
N LYS A 72 -8.83 -14.21 -1.51
CA LYS A 72 -7.92 -14.28 -2.66
C LYS A 72 -6.62 -13.55 -2.36
N ASP A 73 -5.51 -14.16 -2.70
CA ASP A 73 -4.23 -13.47 -2.72
C ASP A 73 -4.24 -12.35 -3.78
N PHE A 74 -3.65 -11.22 -3.44
CA PHE A 74 -3.49 -10.10 -4.36
C PHE A 74 -2.07 -9.52 -4.25
N SER A 75 -1.39 -9.49 -5.37
CA SER A 75 0.01 -9.10 -5.46
C SER A 75 0.21 -7.72 -6.07
N SER A 76 1.39 -7.11 -5.81
CA SER A 76 1.79 -5.86 -6.47
C SER A 76 1.87 -5.98 -8.00
N GLY A 77 2.16 -7.19 -8.52
CA GLY A 77 2.16 -7.44 -9.95
C GLY A 77 0.77 -7.42 -10.56
N GLU A 78 -0.22 -8.01 -9.87
CA GLU A 78 -1.63 -7.95 -10.29
C GLU A 78 -2.16 -6.54 -10.21
N TRP A 79 -1.83 -5.81 -9.13
CA TRP A 79 -2.18 -4.39 -9.02
C TRP A 79 -1.61 -3.59 -10.20
N LEU A 80 -0.33 -3.75 -10.51
CA LEU A 80 0.32 -3.02 -11.63
C LEU A 80 -0.37 -3.31 -12.96
N LYS A 81 -0.72 -4.59 -13.22
CA LYS A 81 -1.46 -4.99 -14.44
C LYS A 81 -2.81 -4.28 -14.52
N LEU A 82 -3.57 -4.26 -13.43
CA LEU A 82 -4.88 -3.61 -13.37
C LEU A 82 -4.77 -2.08 -13.41
N ALA A 83 -3.80 -1.49 -12.73
CA ALA A 83 -3.55 -0.05 -12.78
C ALA A 83 -3.25 0.41 -14.21
N LYS A 84 -2.37 -0.30 -14.94
CA LYS A 84 -2.08 -0.01 -16.35
C LYS A 84 -3.32 -0.11 -17.24
N LYS A 85 -4.15 -1.15 -17.04
CA LYS A 85 -5.41 -1.30 -17.77
C LYS A 85 -6.36 -0.12 -17.52
N ASN A 86 -6.49 0.31 -16.26
CA ASN A 86 -7.35 1.44 -15.93
C ASN A 86 -6.79 2.76 -16.43
N ILE A 87 -5.47 2.98 -16.37
CA ILE A 87 -4.82 4.17 -16.96
C ILE A 87 -5.15 4.28 -18.45
N LYS A 88 -5.01 3.16 -19.19
CA LYS A 88 -5.38 3.13 -20.61
C LYS A 88 -6.86 3.47 -20.81
N LYS A 89 -7.77 2.77 -20.10
CA LYS A 89 -9.23 2.98 -20.17
C LYS A 89 -9.63 4.43 -19.89
N ILE A 90 -8.98 5.09 -18.93
CA ILE A 90 -9.24 6.48 -18.58
C ILE A 90 -8.78 7.41 -19.70
N ARG A 91 -7.59 7.17 -20.25
CA ARG A 91 -7.06 7.95 -21.39
C ARG A 91 -7.90 7.78 -22.65
N ASP A 92 -8.40 6.58 -22.91
CA ASP A 92 -9.30 6.29 -24.05
C ASP A 92 -10.62 7.10 -23.96
N LYS A 93 -11.01 7.57 -22.77
CA LYS A 93 -12.14 8.49 -22.52
C LYS A 93 -11.72 9.97 -22.55
N ASN A 94 -10.51 10.32 -22.96
CA ASN A 94 -9.93 11.67 -22.89
C ASN A 94 -9.92 12.26 -21.46
N LYS A 95 -9.77 11.41 -20.43
CA LYS A 95 -9.66 11.81 -19.03
C LYS A 95 -8.26 11.57 -18.48
N ILE A 96 -7.95 12.20 -17.34
CA ILE A 96 -6.63 12.16 -16.73
C ILE A 96 -6.63 11.16 -15.57
N PRO A 97 -5.74 10.14 -15.57
CA PRO A 97 -5.64 9.20 -14.48
C PRO A 97 -4.96 9.82 -13.26
N VAL A 98 -5.61 9.73 -12.09
CA VAL A 98 -5.12 10.20 -10.80
C VAL A 98 -4.95 9.02 -9.86
N LEU A 99 -3.72 8.61 -9.59
CA LEU A 99 -3.45 7.52 -8.65
C LEU A 99 -3.23 8.07 -7.24
N VAL A 100 -3.94 7.51 -6.26
CA VAL A 100 -3.83 7.97 -4.88
C VAL A 100 -3.70 6.81 -3.90
N GLY A 101 -2.74 6.87 -2.99
CA GLY A 101 -2.58 5.85 -1.96
C GLY A 101 -1.38 6.02 -1.05
N GLY A 102 -1.20 5.05 -0.15
CA GLY A 102 -0.11 5.03 0.81
C GLY A 102 0.87 3.86 0.60
N THR A 103 0.66 3.01 -0.43
CA THR A 103 1.50 1.86 -0.69
C THR A 103 2.65 2.24 -1.64
N GLY A 104 3.79 2.61 -1.07
CA GLY A 104 4.95 3.05 -1.84
C GLY A 104 5.40 2.06 -2.91
N LEU A 105 5.36 0.75 -2.61
CA LEU A 105 5.71 -0.29 -3.57
C LEU A 105 4.83 -0.25 -4.83
N TYR A 106 3.56 0.17 -4.74
CA TYR A 106 2.69 0.30 -5.91
C TYR A 106 3.16 1.43 -6.82
N PHE A 107 3.50 2.57 -6.23
CA PHE A 107 4.06 3.69 -7.00
C PHE A 107 5.40 3.31 -7.63
N LYS A 108 6.31 2.70 -6.86
CA LYS A 108 7.60 2.23 -7.39
C LYS A 108 7.42 1.23 -8.53
N ALA A 109 6.49 0.28 -8.40
CA ALA A 109 6.19 -0.68 -9.47
C ALA A 109 5.69 0.01 -10.75
N LEU A 110 4.97 1.12 -10.61
CA LEU A 110 4.44 1.88 -11.75
C LEU A 110 5.53 2.75 -12.41
N THR A 111 6.36 3.44 -11.62
CA THR A 111 7.40 4.37 -12.11
C THR A 111 8.64 3.65 -12.60
N ASP A 112 9.17 2.74 -11.79
CA ASP A 112 10.44 2.07 -12.04
C ASP A 112 10.26 0.72 -12.74
N GLY A 113 9.02 0.21 -12.71
CA GLY A 113 8.70 -1.12 -13.19
C GLY A 113 8.73 -2.18 -12.09
N LEU A 114 8.26 -3.35 -12.44
CA LEU A 114 8.32 -4.54 -11.60
C LEU A 114 8.94 -5.69 -12.38
N VAL A 115 9.95 -6.31 -11.79
CA VAL A 115 10.62 -7.44 -12.41
C VAL A 115 9.67 -8.62 -12.63
N LYS A 116 9.73 -9.23 -13.81
CA LYS A 116 8.92 -10.40 -14.16
C LYS A 116 9.66 -11.68 -13.75
N ILE A 117 9.56 -12.04 -12.48
CA ILE A 117 10.05 -13.35 -12.01
C ILE A 117 8.99 -14.41 -12.33
N PRO A 118 9.36 -15.61 -12.84
CA PRO A 118 8.42 -16.71 -13.05
C PRO A 118 7.61 -17.01 -11.78
N LYS A 119 6.37 -17.50 -11.97
CA LYS A 119 5.49 -17.87 -10.84
C LYS A 119 6.10 -19.04 -10.08
N ILE A 120 6.54 -18.79 -8.85
CA ILE A 120 7.13 -19.80 -7.98
C ILE A 120 6.02 -20.71 -7.45
N PRO A 121 6.15 -22.05 -7.61
CA PRO A 121 5.16 -23.00 -7.12
C PRO A 121 4.92 -22.85 -5.61
N ILE A 122 3.67 -23.03 -5.19
CA ILE A 122 3.28 -22.90 -3.78
C ILE A 122 4.01 -23.92 -2.88
N SER A 123 4.32 -25.10 -3.40
CA SER A 123 5.10 -26.13 -2.70
C SER A 123 6.48 -25.61 -2.28
N ILE A 124 7.20 -24.96 -3.19
CA ILE A 124 8.51 -24.34 -2.92
C ILE A 124 8.37 -23.22 -1.88
N ARG A 125 7.39 -22.32 -2.06
CA ARG A 125 7.13 -21.24 -1.11
C ARG A 125 6.84 -21.76 0.30
N ASN A 126 6.00 -22.79 0.42
CA ASN A 126 5.66 -23.41 1.71
C ASN A 126 6.85 -24.12 2.33
N LYS A 127 7.68 -24.80 1.53
CA LYS A 127 8.92 -25.45 2.01
C LYS A 127 9.87 -24.41 2.62
N ILE A 128 10.08 -23.28 1.93
CA ILE A 128 11.01 -22.23 2.39
C ILE A 128 10.48 -21.54 3.65
N ARG A 129 9.18 -21.27 3.73
CA ARG A 129 8.56 -20.68 4.92
C ARG A 129 8.67 -21.63 6.14
N ARG A 130 8.41 -22.93 5.95
CA ARG A 130 8.59 -23.93 7.01
C ARG A 130 10.05 -23.99 7.47
N MET A 131 10.99 -24.00 6.53
CA MET A 131 12.42 -23.97 6.85
C MET A 131 12.80 -22.71 7.64
N GLN A 132 12.28 -21.54 7.28
CA GLN A 132 12.53 -20.31 8.01
C GLN A 132 11.97 -20.36 9.44
N ASN A 133 10.74 -20.86 9.61
CA ASN A 133 10.12 -21.02 10.93
C ASN A 133 10.90 -21.98 11.83
N SER A 134 11.43 -23.07 11.26
CA SER A 134 12.22 -24.08 11.99
C SER A 134 13.61 -23.58 12.38
N LEU A 135 14.31 -22.88 11.47
CA LEU A 135 15.70 -22.44 11.70
C LEU A 135 15.80 -21.13 12.49
N GLY A 136 14.74 -20.32 12.49
CA GLY A 136 14.80 -18.93 12.94
C GLY A 136 15.58 -18.03 11.96
N GLN A 137 15.42 -16.71 12.11
CA GLN A 137 15.91 -15.74 11.12
C GLN A 137 17.43 -15.76 10.91
N LYS A 138 18.22 -15.84 11.98
CA LYS A 138 19.70 -15.80 11.89
C LYS A 138 20.27 -16.96 11.09
N LYS A 139 19.88 -18.20 11.43
CA LYS A 139 20.34 -19.41 10.71
C LYS A 139 19.81 -19.45 9.28
N PHE A 140 18.55 -19.04 9.08
CA PHE A 140 17.95 -18.96 7.76
C PHE A 140 18.68 -17.98 6.84
N TYR A 141 19.02 -16.76 7.33
CA TYR A 141 19.78 -15.79 6.56
C TYR A 141 21.19 -16.27 6.23
N SER A 142 21.88 -16.92 7.16
CA SER A 142 23.19 -17.54 6.90
C SER A 142 23.11 -18.59 5.79
N LYS A 143 22.04 -19.39 5.76
CA LYS A 143 21.81 -20.37 4.70
C LYS A 143 21.47 -19.72 3.36
N LEU A 144 20.75 -18.60 3.37
CA LEU A 144 20.50 -17.81 2.17
C LEU A 144 21.80 -17.25 1.58
N LEU A 145 22.70 -16.70 2.43
CA LEU A 145 24.01 -16.18 1.99
C LEU A 145 24.88 -17.24 1.29
N LYS A 146 24.84 -18.50 1.78
CA LYS A 146 25.57 -19.61 1.13
C LYS A 146 25.05 -19.92 -0.28
N ASN A 147 23.75 -19.69 -0.53
CA ASN A 147 23.12 -19.96 -1.82
C ASN A 147 23.11 -18.74 -2.77
N ASP A 148 23.18 -17.53 -2.22
CA ASP A 148 23.12 -16.27 -2.96
C ASP A 148 23.98 -15.22 -2.27
N SER A 149 25.25 -15.15 -2.65
CA SER A 149 26.21 -14.18 -2.11
C SER A 149 25.83 -12.70 -2.40
N LEU A 150 25.04 -12.46 -3.47
CA LEU A 150 24.60 -11.11 -3.83
C LEU A 150 23.61 -10.50 -2.80
N VAL A 151 23.10 -11.32 -1.88
CA VAL A 151 22.26 -10.86 -0.77
C VAL A 151 23.04 -10.06 0.28
N LYS A 152 24.35 -10.33 0.42
CA LYS A 152 25.22 -9.66 1.38
C LYS A 152 25.17 -8.13 1.17
N ASN A 153 24.98 -7.38 2.23
CA ASN A 153 24.86 -5.90 2.25
C ASN A 153 23.69 -5.30 1.46
N ARG A 154 22.80 -6.13 0.90
CA ARG A 154 21.62 -5.67 0.15
C ARG A 154 20.29 -6.01 0.83
N ILE A 155 20.27 -7.03 1.66
CA ILE A 155 19.14 -7.39 2.50
C ILE A 155 19.62 -7.37 3.94
N ASP A 156 18.88 -6.64 4.80
CA ASP A 156 19.11 -6.65 6.24
C ASP A 156 18.95 -8.08 6.77
N PRO A 157 19.91 -8.62 7.55
CA PRO A 157 19.82 -9.95 8.14
C PRO A 157 18.54 -10.23 8.94
N TYR A 158 17.92 -9.18 9.46
CA TYR A 158 16.65 -9.26 10.20
C TYR A 158 15.40 -9.05 9.35
N ASP A 159 15.54 -8.71 8.05
CA ASP A 159 14.40 -8.58 7.15
C ASP A 159 13.91 -9.94 6.68
N LEU A 160 12.99 -10.50 7.45
CA LEU A 160 12.34 -11.79 7.22
C LEU A 160 11.73 -11.90 5.82
N GLN A 161 10.97 -10.88 5.42
CA GLN A 161 10.18 -10.94 4.17
C GLN A 161 11.06 -10.92 2.93
N ARG A 162 12.08 -10.05 2.92
CA ARG A 162 13.04 -10.00 1.82
C ARG A 162 13.92 -11.23 1.77
N SER A 163 14.34 -11.77 2.92
CA SER A 163 15.13 -13.01 3.00
C SER A 163 14.36 -14.20 2.44
N ILE A 164 13.09 -14.39 2.85
CA ILE A 164 12.23 -15.45 2.32
C ILE A 164 12.08 -15.28 0.80
N ARG A 165 11.79 -14.06 0.33
CA ARG A 165 11.59 -13.82 -1.09
C ARG A 165 12.84 -14.08 -1.92
N ALA A 166 14.01 -13.66 -1.47
CA ALA A 166 15.28 -13.95 -2.14
C ALA A 166 15.53 -15.46 -2.20
N TYR A 167 15.28 -16.18 -1.11
CA TYR A 167 15.46 -17.63 -1.07
C TYR A 167 14.48 -18.36 -2.00
N GLU A 168 13.21 -17.95 -2.05
CA GLU A 168 12.22 -18.48 -2.98
C GLU A 168 12.70 -18.33 -4.43
N VAL A 169 13.23 -17.15 -4.78
CA VAL A 169 13.68 -16.83 -6.14
C VAL A 169 14.90 -17.66 -6.53
N ILE A 170 15.96 -17.65 -5.72
CA ILE A 170 17.19 -18.40 -6.04
C ILE A 170 16.95 -19.92 -6.09
N SER A 171 16.11 -20.46 -5.18
CA SER A 171 15.77 -21.87 -5.15
C SER A 171 15.06 -22.35 -6.42
N PHE A 172 14.17 -21.53 -6.96
CA PHE A 172 13.37 -21.88 -8.13
C PHE A 172 14.08 -21.54 -9.43
N THR A 173 14.64 -20.34 -9.53
CA THR A 173 15.16 -19.81 -10.80
C THR A 173 16.66 -20.02 -10.98
N LYS A 174 17.38 -20.45 -9.94
CA LYS A 174 18.85 -20.57 -9.89
C LYS A 174 19.58 -19.23 -10.16
N LYS A 175 18.86 -18.11 -10.12
CA LYS A 175 19.39 -16.75 -10.30
C LYS A 175 19.01 -15.88 -9.12
N SER A 176 19.93 -15.02 -8.68
CA SER A 176 19.65 -14.06 -7.62
C SER A 176 18.50 -13.13 -7.99
N ILE A 177 17.71 -12.74 -7.00
CA ILE A 177 16.66 -11.71 -7.16
C ILE A 177 17.27 -10.40 -7.69
N PHE A 178 18.52 -10.10 -7.36
CA PHE A 178 19.23 -8.89 -7.81
C PHE A 178 19.62 -8.94 -9.28
N GLU A 179 19.87 -10.12 -9.83
CA GLU A 179 20.09 -10.30 -11.27
C GLU A 179 18.78 -10.08 -12.05
N TRP A 180 17.65 -10.51 -11.48
CA TRP A 180 16.34 -10.23 -12.04
C TRP A 180 16.04 -8.72 -12.02
N TYR A 181 16.37 -8.01 -10.95
CA TYR A 181 16.15 -6.56 -10.84
C TYR A 181 16.85 -5.76 -11.92
N LYS A 182 18.03 -6.17 -12.38
CA LYS A 182 18.76 -5.53 -13.49
C LYS A 182 17.97 -5.53 -14.81
N LYS A 183 17.01 -6.46 -14.97
CA LYS A 183 16.17 -6.59 -16.17
C LYS A 183 14.84 -5.81 -16.08
N THR A 184 14.65 -5.08 -15.01
CA THR A 184 13.42 -4.31 -14.83
C THR A 184 13.39 -3.12 -15.79
N LYS A 185 12.23 -2.95 -16.46
CA LYS A 185 12.01 -1.80 -17.35
C LYS A 185 10.72 -1.08 -16.92
N PRO A 186 10.73 0.25 -16.82
CA PRO A 186 9.52 1.01 -16.54
C PRO A 186 8.51 0.85 -17.66
N SER A 187 7.21 0.99 -17.31
CA SER A 187 6.12 0.90 -18.30
C SER A 187 5.72 2.25 -18.87
N PHE A 188 6.16 3.32 -18.24
CA PHE A 188 5.89 4.72 -18.60
C PHE A 188 7.19 5.51 -18.50
N ARG A 189 7.33 6.56 -19.30
CA ARG A 189 8.46 7.47 -19.17
C ARG A 189 8.27 8.37 -17.96
N ASN A 190 9.38 8.82 -17.35
CA ASN A 190 9.34 9.62 -16.11
C ASN A 190 8.64 10.96 -16.32
N ASP A 191 8.78 11.56 -17.50
CA ASP A 191 8.14 12.82 -17.88
C ASP A 191 6.60 12.75 -17.98
N GLN A 192 6.03 11.55 -18.05
CA GLN A 192 4.59 11.35 -18.03
C GLN A 192 3.96 11.47 -16.63
N PHE A 193 4.76 11.54 -15.56
CA PHE A 193 4.26 11.60 -14.20
C PHE A 193 4.32 13.03 -13.62
N ILE A 194 3.25 13.40 -12.93
CA ILE A 194 3.27 14.50 -11.96
C ILE A 194 3.20 13.83 -10.57
N LYS A 195 4.29 13.94 -9.82
CA LYS A 195 4.51 13.19 -8.58
C LYS A 195 4.33 14.12 -7.39
N ILE A 196 3.25 13.93 -6.64
CA ILE A 196 2.85 14.75 -5.50
C ILE A 196 3.00 13.93 -4.21
N TYR A 197 3.81 14.40 -3.27
CA TYR A 197 3.90 13.86 -1.94
C TYR A 197 3.35 14.86 -0.93
N ILE A 198 2.26 14.47 -0.23
CA ILE A 198 1.67 15.33 0.80
C ILE A 198 2.42 15.06 2.10
N ASP A 199 3.22 16.03 2.53
CA ASP A 199 3.90 15.99 3.82
C ASP A 199 3.10 16.78 4.86
N TYR A 200 3.13 16.30 6.09
CA TYR A 200 2.42 16.93 7.19
C TYR A 200 3.32 17.01 8.42
N PRO A 201 3.31 18.10 9.19
CA PRO A 201 3.95 18.15 10.49
C PRO A 201 3.51 16.98 11.36
N ARG A 202 4.43 16.45 12.16
CA ARG A 202 4.20 15.23 12.94
C ARG A 202 3.02 15.34 13.89
N ASP A 203 2.94 16.46 14.61
CA ASP A 203 1.96 16.63 15.68
C ASP A 203 0.55 16.83 15.12
N GLU A 204 0.43 17.59 14.03
CA GLU A 204 -0.84 17.71 13.30
C GLU A 204 -1.32 16.34 12.77
N LEU A 205 -0.40 15.54 12.26
CA LEU A 205 -0.72 14.20 11.75
C LEU A 205 -1.23 13.30 12.88
N ILE A 206 -0.65 13.40 14.09
CA ILE A 206 -1.08 12.64 15.26
C ILE A 206 -2.53 13.03 15.65
N SER A 207 -2.82 14.33 15.73
CA SER A 207 -4.18 14.82 15.99
C SER A 207 -5.19 14.30 14.96
N LYS A 208 -4.84 14.34 13.67
CA LYS A 208 -5.69 13.82 12.59
C LYS A 208 -5.90 12.30 12.69
N ILE A 209 -4.88 11.55 13.11
CA ILE A 209 -5.00 10.10 13.33
C ILE A 209 -5.97 9.82 14.46
N SER A 210 -5.88 10.53 15.59
CA SER A 210 -6.80 10.35 16.72
C SER A 210 -8.25 10.61 16.32
N LYS A 211 -8.52 11.77 15.70
CA LYS A 211 -9.85 12.12 15.19
C LYS A 211 -10.40 11.08 14.21
N ARG A 212 -9.54 10.53 13.36
CA ARG A 212 -9.91 9.47 12.41
C ARG A 212 -10.29 8.17 13.11
N VAL A 213 -9.58 7.79 14.18
CA VAL A 213 -9.90 6.59 14.97
C VAL A 213 -11.27 6.76 15.65
N ASP A 214 -11.55 7.92 16.24
CA ASP A 214 -12.87 8.19 16.82
C ASP A 214 -13.99 8.11 15.78
N GLN A 215 -13.78 8.71 14.61
CA GLN A 215 -14.75 8.63 13.51
C GLN A 215 -14.94 7.21 13.00
N MET A 216 -13.90 6.42 12.94
CA MET A 216 -13.93 5.01 12.55
C MET A 216 -14.79 4.19 13.52
N MET A 217 -14.64 4.39 14.82
CA MET A 217 -15.49 3.73 15.83
C MET A 217 -16.97 4.13 15.67
N LYS A 218 -17.26 5.43 15.51
CA LYS A 218 -18.61 5.92 15.26
C LYS A 218 -19.23 5.36 13.97
N ASN A 219 -18.43 5.11 12.96
CA ASN A 219 -18.88 4.59 11.66
C ASN A 219 -19.03 3.05 11.62
N GLY A 220 -18.92 2.36 12.76
CA GLY A 220 -19.22 0.95 12.86
C GLY A 220 -18.03 0.01 12.63
N ALA A 221 -16.80 0.46 12.87
CA ALA A 221 -15.61 -0.39 12.72
C ALA A 221 -15.67 -1.69 13.52
N ILE A 222 -16.26 -1.66 14.72
CA ILE A 222 -16.42 -2.86 15.55
C ILE A 222 -17.34 -3.87 14.86
N GLN A 223 -18.47 -3.40 14.31
CA GLN A 223 -19.39 -4.28 13.59
C GLN A 223 -18.77 -4.83 12.31
N GLU A 224 -18.04 -4.00 11.55
CA GLU A 224 -17.30 -4.46 10.37
C GLU A 224 -16.32 -5.60 10.70
N VAL A 225 -15.59 -5.49 11.81
CA VAL A 225 -14.66 -6.54 12.24
C VAL A 225 -15.40 -7.78 12.74
N LYS A 226 -16.53 -7.64 13.45
CA LYS A 226 -17.35 -8.79 13.85
C LYS A 226 -17.78 -9.62 12.62
N GLU A 227 -18.27 -8.96 11.58
CA GLU A 227 -18.66 -9.64 10.33
C GLU A 227 -17.45 -10.24 9.61
N PHE A 228 -16.32 -9.51 9.59
CA PHE A 228 -15.09 -10.01 9.00
C PHE A 228 -14.57 -11.29 9.71
N LEU A 229 -14.64 -11.37 11.03
CA LEU A 229 -14.18 -12.53 11.80
C LEU A 229 -15.01 -13.79 11.52
N LYS A 230 -16.28 -13.67 11.12
CA LYS A 230 -17.12 -14.81 10.69
C LYS A 230 -16.60 -15.53 9.45
N LEU A 231 -15.68 -14.90 8.69
CA LEU A 231 -15.06 -15.51 7.51
C LEU A 231 -14.07 -16.62 7.85
N ASN A 232 -13.70 -16.80 9.11
CA ASN A 232 -12.82 -17.85 9.62
C ASN A 232 -11.52 -18.03 8.81
N LEU A 233 -10.86 -16.90 8.49
CA LEU A 233 -9.62 -16.92 7.72
C LEU A 233 -8.46 -17.44 8.55
N LYS A 234 -7.50 -18.10 7.89
CA LYS A 234 -6.25 -18.53 8.52
C LYS A 234 -5.50 -17.34 9.11
N SER A 235 -4.92 -17.50 10.29
CA SER A 235 -4.23 -16.44 11.02
C SER A 235 -3.01 -15.84 10.32
N ASP A 236 -2.44 -16.55 9.34
CA ASP A 236 -1.31 -16.11 8.52
C ASP A 236 -1.74 -15.27 7.30
N ASN A 237 -3.04 -15.09 7.08
CA ASN A 237 -3.53 -14.26 5.98
C ASN A 237 -3.06 -12.81 6.15
N ASN A 238 -2.55 -12.23 5.07
CA ASN A 238 -2.01 -10.87 5.05
C ASN A 238 -3.00 -9.78 5.48
N ILE A 239 -4.30 -10.05 5.40
CA ILE A 239 -5.34 -9.11 5.79
C ILE A 239 -5.30 -8.79 7.30
N PHE A 240 -4.83 -9.71 8.14
CA PHE A 240 -4.65 -9.45 9.57
C PHE A 240 -3.57 -8.41 9.90
N LYS A 241 -2.84 -7.92 8.88
CA LYS A 241 -1.95 -6.75 9.00
C LYS A 241 -2.70 -5.42 8.96
N VAL A 242 -3.99 -5.41 8.61
CA VAL A 242 -4.83 -4.21 8.70
C VAL A 242 -4.94 -3.80 10.16
N ILE A 243 -4.55 -2.56 10.44
CA ILE A 243 -4.62 -1.99 11.79
C ILE A 243 -6.08 -1.86 12.18
N GLY A 244 -6.43 -2.34 13.36
CA GLY A 244 -7.77 -2.35 13.90
C GLY A 244 -8.40 -3.74 13.99
N ILE A 245 -8.02 -4.70 13.12
CA ILE A 245 -8.63 -6.05 13.18
C ILE A 245 -8.29 -6.75 14.49
N ARG A 246 -7.00 -6.84 14.85
CA ARG A 246 -6.56 -7.51 16.07
C ARG A 246 -7.01 -6.75 17.33
N GLU A 247 -6.86 -5.45 17.29
CA GLU A 247 -7.23 -4.57 18.40
C GLU A 247 -8.72 -4.67 18.72
N ILE A 248 -9.58 -4.65 17.69
CA ILE A 248 -11.03 -4.79 17.86
C ILE A 248 -11.39 -6.21 18.27
N LYS A 249 -10.69 -7.24 17.75
CA LYS A 249 -10.87 -8.60 18.22
C LYS A 249 -10.60 -8.73 19.73
N ASP A 250 -9.48 -8.18 20.21
CA ASP A 250 -9.14 -8.21 21.64
C ASP A 250 -10.19 -7.48 22.49
N PHE A 251 -10.80 -6.41 21.97
CA PHE A 251 -11.92 -5.73 22.61
C PHE A 251 -13.20 -6.58 22.62
N ILE A 252 -13.53 -7.25 21.51
CA ILE A 252 -14.68 -8.18 21.44
C ILE A 252 -14.50 -9.33 22.42
N ASP A 253 -13.27 -9.85 22.54
CA ASP A 253 -12.89 -10.90 23.49
C ASP A 253 -12.80 -10.40 24.96
N LYS A 254 -13.18 -9.13 25.24
CA LYS A 254 -13.12 -8.49 26.57
C LYS A 254 -11.72 -8.42 27.20
N LYS A 255 -10.66 -8.45 26.38
CA LYS A 255 -9.26 -8.38 26.85
C LYS A 255 -8.76 -6.96 27.04
N THR A 256 -9.47 -5.98 26.53
CA THR A 256 -9.08 -4.57 26.57
C THR A 256 -10.30 -3.65 26.68
N SER A 257 -10.12 -2.45 27.25
CA SER A 257 -11.15 -1.43 27.33
C SER A 257 -11.34 -0.70 25.99
N MET A 258 -12.44 0.03 25.84
CA MET A 258 -12.66 0.91 24.68
C MET A 258 -11.60 2.01 24.58
N HIS A 259 -11.13 2.52 25.71
CA HIS A 259 -10.06 3.51 25.76
C HIS A 259 -8.76 2.93 25.20
N ASP A 260 -8.33 1.77 25.70
CA ASP A 260 -7.09 1.11 25.25
C ASP A 260 -7.17 0.65 23.81
N LEU A 261 -8.33 0.15 23.36
CA LEU A 261 -8.57 -0.17 21.94
C LEU A 261 -8.23 1.03 21.06
N LYS A 262 -8.80 2.20 21.35
CA LYS A 262 -8.56 3.42 20.56
C LYS A 262 -7.10 3.84 20.61
N GLN A 263 -6.49 3.85 21.81
CA GLN A 263 -5.08 4.18 21.99
C GLN A 263 -4.16 3.23 21.18
N ASN A 264 -4.40 1.94 21.23
CA ASN A 264 -3.61 0.95 20.51
C ASN A 264 -3.69 1.15 18.98
N ILE A 265 -4.89 1.45 18.45
CA ILE A 265 -5.06 1.76 17.03
C ILE A 265 -4.32 3.04 16.65
N VAL A 266 -4.39 4.09 17.50
CA VAL A 266 -3.66 5.34 17.27
C VAL A 266 -2.15 5.09 17.25
N ILE A 267 -1.61 4.37 18.23
CA ILE A 267 -0.17 4.04 18.29
C ILE A 267 0.28 3.29 17.04
N LYS A 268 -0.43 2.22 16.67
CA LYS A 268 -0.08 1.42 15.47
C LYS A 268 -0.21 2.22 14.17
N THR A 269 -1.20 3.11 14.09
CA THR A 269 -1.39 3.99 12.93
C THR A 269 -0.26 5.01 12.83
N ARG A 270 0.19 5.60 13.96
CA ARG A 270 1.38 6.47 14.02
C ARG A 270 2.65 5.75 13.55
N GLN A 271 2.86 4.51 14.02
CA GLN A 271 3.98 3.68 13.59
C GLN A 271 3.91 3.39 12.09
N TYR A 272 2.72 3.14 11.55
CA TYR A 272 2.53 2.94 10.12
C TYR A 272 2.83 4.20 9.32
N ALA A 273 2.33 5.36 9.75
CA ALA A 273 2.64 6.65 9.15
C ALA A 273 4.15 6.94 9.15
N LYS A 274 4.85 6.62 10.26
CA LYS A 274 6.32 6.73 10.34
C LYS A 274 7.00 5.84 9.29
N ARG A 275 6.57 4.58 9.13
CA ARG A 275 7.12 3.68 8.10
C ARG A 275 6.90 4.22 6.69
N GLN A 276 5.72 4.78 6.38
CA GLN A 276 5.45 5.41 5.09
C GLN A 276 6.38 6.60 4.82
N ARG A 277 6.61 7.47 5.81
CA ARG A 277 7.54 8.62 5.70
C ARG A 277 8.99 8.16 5.51
N THR A 278 9.44 7.17 6.27
CA THR A 278 10.80 6.61 6.12
C THR A 278 10.99 6.02 4.73
N TRP A 279 10.01 5.27 4.25
CA TRP A 279 10.05 4.68 2.91
C TRP A 279 10.09 5.76 1.82
N SER A 280 9.27 6.79 1.93
CA SER A 280 9.22 7.86 0.93
C SER A 280 10.51 8.67 0.86
N ARG A 281 11.18 8.91 1.99
CA ARG A 281 12.49 9.58 2.02
C ARG A 281 13.54 8.85 1.18
N GLY A 282 13.54 7.52 1.20
CA GLY A 282 14.53 6.72 0.48
C GLY A 282 14.11 6.35 -0.95
N GLN A 283 12.83 6.43 -1.30
CA GLN A 283 12.32 5.88 -2.57
C GLN A 283 11.48 6.87 -3.40
N MET A 284 11.28 8.09 -2.91
CA MET A 284 10.47 9.13 -3.56
C MET A 284 11.21 10.49 -3.50
N SER A 285 12.52 10.49 -3.74
CA SER A 285 13.35 11.71 -3.66
C SER A 285 12.99 12.73 -4.74
N ASP A 286 12.51 12.26 -5.88
CA ASP A 286 12.11 13.06 -7.04
C ASP A 286 10.63 13.51 -7.00
N TRP A 287 9.92 13.23 -5.89
CA TRP A 287 8.55 13.67 -5.71
C TRP A 287 8.49 15.08 -5.14
N GLN A 288 7.63 15.92 -5.72
CA GLN A 288 7.38 17.26 -5.20
C GLN A 288 6.61 17.17 -3.87
N LYS A 289 7.18 17.72 -2.82
CA LYS A 289 6.57 17.74 -1.49
C LYS A 289 5.69 18.98 -1.34
N PHE A 290 4.50 18.75 -0.81
CA PHE A 290 3.52 19.78 -0.55
C PHE A 290 3.05 19.69 0.90
N ASP A 291 3.07 20.81 1.60
CA ASP A 291 2.24 21.02 2.79
C ASP A 291 0.80 21.39 2.39
N ALA A 292 -0.04 21.72 3.36
CA ALA A 292 -1.45 22.01 3.11
C ALA A 292 -1.66 23.29 2.28
N GLU A 293 -0.85 24.33 2.51
CA GLU A 293 -0.96 25.63 1.84
C GLU A 293 -0.43 25.54 0.40
N ALA A 294 0.79 25.04 0.23
CA ALA A 294 1.38 24.84 -1.10
C ALA A 294 0.51 23.94 -1.98
N LEU A 295 -0.07 22.87 -1.41
CA LEU A 295 -1.00 22.01 -2.13
C LEU A 295 -2.27 22.75 -2.56
N SER A 296 -2.80 23.62 -1.70
CA SER A 296 -3.98 24.43 -2.04
C SER A 296 -3.69 25.40 -3.18
N LYS A 297 -2.53 26.09 -3.15
CA LYS A 297 -2.06 26.97 -4.23
C LYS A 297 -1.85 26.17 -5.51
N PHE A 298 -1.19 25.02 -5.45
CA PHE A 298 -0.99 24.16 -6.60
C PHE A 298 -2.33 23.73 -7.24
N ILE A 299 -3.30 23.30 -6.43
CA ILE A 299 -4.63 22.91 -6.95
C ILE A 299 -5.37 24.10 -7.60
N LYS A 300 -5.19 25.32 -7.09
CA LYS A 300 -5.78 26.52 -7.71
C LYS A 300 -5.21 26.82 -9.10
N ASN A 301 -3.96 26.45 -9.34
CA ASN A 301 -3.22 26.75 -10.59
C ASN A 301 -3.23 25.60 -11.62
N LEU A 302 -3.83 24.44 -11.28
CA LEU A 302 -4.12 23.36 -12.23
C LEU A 302 -5.28 23.76 -13.15
#